data_60a4bfdb9a073a7b4564435634ae78c4
#
_entry.id   60a4bfdb9a073a7b4564435634ae78c4
#
_cell.length_a   1.000
_cell.length_b   1.000
_cell.length_c   1.000
_cell.angle_alpha   90.00
_cell.angle_beta   90.00
_cell.angle_gamma   90.00
#
_symmetry.space_group_name_H-M   'P 1'
#
loop_
_entity.id
_entity.type
_entity.pdbx_description
1 polymer ?
#
loop_
_entity_poly.entity_id
_entity_poly.type
_entity_poly.pdbx_seq_one_letter_code
_entity_poly.pdbx_strand_id
1 'polypeptide(L)'
;MNTGQEADNEVIKLEDAYKIYPMGTEEVRALNGVNVTFKKGSFWAIMGQSGSGKSTMMNILGCLDRLTKGRYLLEGEDVSQLDDDSLSEFRLRHLGFIFQSFNLVPQLTVQRNIEMPLYYLGWDSAESAERSRELAINVGLGDRLDHKPTQLSGGQMQRVAIARALANNPQILLADEPTGNLDTATGEQIIEMLKELNRNGKTIIMVTHEPDIAENAKNILYMKDGVIERIE
;
A
#
# COMPACT_ATOMS: atom_id res chain seq x y z
N MET A 1 18.74 -24.84 15.60
CA MET A 1 19.51 -23.59 15.49
C MET A 1 19.18 -22.94 14.13
N ASN A 2 18.05 -22.23 13.98
CA ASN A 2 17.69 -21.53 12.73
C ASN A 2 16.71 -20.35 12.96
N THR A 3 16.67 -19.85 14.21
CA THR A 3 15.71 -18.80 14.61
C THR A 3 16.16 -17.37 14.22
N GLY A 4 17.42 -17.18 13.86
CA GLY A 4 17.96 -15.85 13.49
C GLY A 4 17.75 -15.47 12.03
N GLN A 5 17.66 -16.42 11.10
CA GLN A 5 17.48 -16.15 9.66
C GLN A 5 16.01 -15.99 9.25
N GLU A 6 15.06 -16.47 10.05
CA GLU A 6 13.62 -16.27 9.75
C GLU A 6 13.13 -14.88 10.13
N ALA A 7 13.65 -14.30 11.22
CA ALA A 7 13.29 -12.94 11.65
C ALA A 7 13.78 -11.85 10.67
N ASP A 8 14.90 -12.08 9.98
CA ASP A 8 15.50 -11.13 9.02
C ASP A 8 14.68 -10.97 7.71
N ASN A 9 13.66 -11.81 7.51
CA ASN A 9 12.84 -11.81 6.29
C ASN A 9 11.39 -11.32 6.51
N GLU A 10 11.03 -10.96 7.75
CA GLU A 10 9.71 -10.44 8.09
C GLU A 10 9.70 -8.92 7.93
N VAL A 11 8.85 -8.38 7.04
CA VAL A 11 8.73 -6.92 6.88
C VAL A 11 7.52 -6.34 7.60
N ILE A 12 6.45 -7.14 7.75
CA ILE A 12 5.26 -6.77 8.51
C ILE A 12 4.84 -7.95 9.37
N LYS A 13 4.52 -7.69 10.63
CA LYS A 13 3.94 -8.67 11.54
C LYS A 13 2.88 -8.04 12.41
N LEU A 14 1.68 -8.61 12.38
CA LEU A 14 0.61 -8.31 13.32
C LEU A 14 0.50 -9.45 14.35
N GLU A 15 0.50 -9.08 15.64
CA GLU A 15 0.36 -10.02 16.75
C GLU A 15 -0.85 -9.62 17.60
N ASP A 16 -1.85 -10.52 17.70
CA ASP A 16 -3.09 -10.31 18.44
C ASP A 16 -3.72 -8.95 18.15
N ALA A 17 -3.80 -8.59 16.87
CA ALA A 17 -4.20 -7.28 16.42
C ALA A 17 -5.73 -7.10 16.52
N TYR A 18 -6.16 -6.14 17.32
CA TYR A 18 -7.55 -5.72 17.46
C TYR A 18 -7.71 -4.28 17.02
N LYS A 19 -8.78 -4.03 16.27
CA LYS A 19 -9.29 -2.68 16.01
C LYS A 19 -10.76 -2.62 16.32
N ILE A 20 -11.12 -1.81 17.30
CA ILE A 20 -12.48 -1.68 17.82
C ILE A 20 -12.89 -0.21 17.67
N TYR A 21 -13.99 0.02 16.97
CA TYR A 21 -14.59 1.34 16.82
C TYR A 21 -15.83 1.44 17.73
N PRO A 22 -15.91 2.46 18.61
CA PRO A 22 -17.12 2.71 19.37
C PRO A 22 -18.22 3.27 18.45
N MET A 23 -19.40 2.66 18.49
CA MET A 23 -20.60 3.11 17.75
C MET A 23 -21.77 3.32 18.73
N GLY A 24 -21.80 4.47 19.37
CA GLY A 24 -22.79 4.76 20.41
C GLY A 24 -22.62 3.84 21.63
N THR A 25 -23.59 2.95 21.88
CA THR A 25 -23.54 1.94 22.97
C THR A 25 -22.96 0.60 22.53
N GLU A 26 -22.66 0.42 21.25
CA GLU A 26 -22.13 -0.82 20.68
C GLU A 26 -20.66 -0.66 20.25
N GLU A 27 -19.98 -1.78 20.08
CA GLU A 27 -18.61 -1.83 19.57
C GLU A 27 -18.57 -2.61 18.26
N VAL A 28 -17.91 -2.06 17.25
CA VAL A 28 -17.60 -2.77 16.00
C VAL A 28 -16.15 -3.25 16.04
N ARG A 29 -15.96 -4.55 16.08
CA ARG A 29 -14.65 -5.20 16.05
C ARG A 29 -14.22 -5.41 14.59
N ALA A 30 -13.65 -4.38 14.02
CA ALA A 30 -13.21 -4.41 12.62
C ALA A 30 -11.97 -5.30 12.40
N LEU A 31 -11.10 -5.46 13.42
CA LEU A 31 -10.12 -6.53 13.54
C LEU A 31 -10.28 -7.19 14.91
N ASN A 32 -10.21 -8.52 14.95
CA ASN A 32 -10.54 -9.31 16.13
C ASN A 32 -9.52 -10.43 16.37
N GLY A 33 -8.31 -10.06 16.84
CA GLY A 33 -7.24 -10.99 17.16
C GLY A 33 -6.49 -11.51 15.91
N VAL A 34 -6.22 -10.61 14.96
CA VAL A 34 -5.53 -10.95 13.71
C VAL A 34 -4.04 -11.21 14.00
N ASN A 35 -3.56 -12.36 13.51
CA ASN A 35 -2.15 -12.75 13.52
C ASN A 35 -1.70 -13.05 12.09
N VAL A 36 -0.75 -12.29 11.56
CA VAL A 36 -0.21 -12.50 10.20
C VAL A 36 1.20 -11.93 10.07
N THR A 37 2.01 -12.59 9.25
CA THR A 37 3.36 -12.15 8.91
C THR A 37 3.50 -12.05 7.39
N PHE A 38 3.94 -10.88 6.89
CA PHE A 38 4.28 -10.68 5.49
C PHE A 38 5.80 -10.68 5.35
N LYS A 39 6.30 -11.50 4.42
CA LYS A 39 7.73 -11.63 4.17
C LYS A 39 8.21 -10.66 3.09
N LYS A 40 9.47 -10.27 3.17
CA LYS A 40 10.12 -9.42 2.17
C LYS A 40 10.01 -10.02 0.76
N GLY A 41 9.66 -9.19 -0.22
CA GLY A 41 9.50 -9.62 -1.61
C GLY A 41 8.30 -10.53 -1.87
N SER A 42 7.39 -10.69 -0.91
CA SER A 42 6.15 -11.43 -1.14
C SER A 42 5.09 -10.58 -1.85
N PHE A 43 4.18 -11.23 -2.56
CA PHE A 43 3.00 -10.61 -3.13
C PHE A 43 1.76 -11.26 -2.51
N TRP A 44 0.94 -10.44 -1.84
CA TRP A 44 -0.27 -10.84 -1.15
C TRP A 44 -1.50 -10.16 -1.73
N ALA A 45 -2.59 -10.91 -1.80
CA ALA A 45 -3.92 -10.36 -1.97
C ALA A 45 -4.72 -10.56 -0.68
N ILE A 46 -5.44 -9.54 -0.24
CA ILE A 46 -6.39 -9.58 0.88
C ILE A 46 -7.78 -9.52 0.29
N MET A 47 -8.54 -10.60 0.47
CA MET A 47 -9.89 -10.77 -0.01
C MET A 47 -10.91 -10.87 1.12
N GLY A 48 -12.18 -10.69 0.80
CA GLY A 48 -13.32 -10.85 1.71
C GLY A 48 -14.50 -9.98 1.30
N GLN A 49 -15.65 -10.24 1.88
CA GLN A 49 -16.87 -9.48 1.60
C GLN A 49 -16.77 -8.03 2.11
N SER A 50 -17.69 -7.16 1.67
CA SER A 50 -17.82 -5.82 2.26
C SER A 50 -18.05 -5.93 3.78
N GLY A 51 -17.39 -5.11 4.56
CA GLY A 51 -17.47 -5.14 6.03
C GLY A 51 -16.60 -6.20 6.72
N SER A 52 -15.85 -7.02 6.00
CA SER A 52 -15.00 -8.07 6.60
C SER A 52 -13.76 -7.57 7.34
N GLY A 53 -13.44 -6.26 7.27
CA GLY A 53 -12.28 -5.66 7.94
C GLY A 53 -11.08 -5.33 7.03
N LYS A 54 -11.16 -5.60 5.72
CA LYS A 54 -10.04 -5.36 4.77
C LYS A 54 -9.52 -3.93 4.77
N SER A 55 -10.41 -2.94 4.65
CA SER A 55 -10.00 -1.52 4.63
C SER A 55 -9.40 -1.09 5.97
N THR A 56 -9.94 -1.62 7.08
CA THR A 56 -9.33 -1.41 8.40
C THR A 56 -7.94 -2.02 8.49
N MET A 57 -7.78 -3.25 8.01
CA MET A 57 -6.47 -3.90 7.95
C MET A 57 -5.49 -3.10 7.09
N MET A 58 -5.91 -2.65 5.91
CA MET A 58 -5.10 -1.80 5.04
C MET A 58 -4.69 -0.48 5.73
N ASN A 59 -5.60 0.16 6.46
CA ASN A 59 -5.30 1.39 7.21
C ASN A 59 -4.28 1.13 8.34
N ILE A 60 -4.40 0.01 9.06
CA ILE A 60 -3.42 -0.38 10.09
C ILE A 60 -2.06 -0.67 9.44
N LEU A 61 -2.01 -1.52 8.41
CA LEU A 61 -0.77 -1.83 7.70
C LEU A 61 -0.12 -0.57 7.13
N GLY A 62 -0.94 0.38 6.70
CA GLY A 62 -0.53 1.66 6.16
C GLY A 62 -0.15 2.71 7.20
N CYS A 63 -0.17 2.39 8.48
CA CYS A 63 0.04 3.39 9.55
C CYS A 63 -0.88 4.62 9.41
N LEU A 64 -2.09 4.44 8.86
CA LEU A 64 -3.13 5.48 8.73
C LEU A 64 -4.08 5.43 9.92
N ASP A 65 -4.12 4.33 10.63
CA ASP A 65 -4.89 4.13 11.86
C ASP A 65 -4.07 3.26 12.84
N ARG A 66 -4.50 3.20 14.10
CA ARG A 66 -3.80 2.49 15.18
C ARG A 66 -4.60 1.30 15.67
N LEU A 67 -3.90 0.25 16.10
CA LEU A 67 -4.52 -0.85 16.82
C LEU A 67 -5.14 -0.37 18.13
N THR A 68 -6.27 -0.95 18.50
CA THR A 68 -6.84 -0.79 19.85
C THR A 68 -6.09 -1.66 20.85
N LYS A 69 -5.60 -2.84 20.40
CA LYS A 69 -4.82 -3.80 21.20
C LYS A 69 -3.99 -4.67 20.27
N GLY A 70 -2.90 -5.22 20.78
CA GLY A 70 -1.98 -6.06 20.04
C GLY A 70 -0.72 -5.31 19.64
N ARG A 71 0.08 -5.90 18.74
CA ARG A 71 1.35 -5.33 18.28
C ARG A 71 1.40 -5.28 16.77
N TYR A 72 2.04 -4.24 16.25
CA TYR A 72 2.37 -4.10 14.84
C TYR A 72 3.87 -3.85 14.71
N LEU A 73 4.58 -4.84 14.16
CA LEU A 73 5.99 -4.75 13.83
C LEU A 73 6.13 -4.46 12.33
N LEU A 74 6.81 -3.37 11.99
CA LEU A 74 7.12 -2.96 10.62
C LEU A 74 8.63 -2.85 10.48
N GLU A 75 9.23 -3.68 9.60
CA GLU A 75 10.68 -3.84 9.45
C GLU A 75 11.41 -4.10 10.79
N GLY A 76 10.78 -4.87 11.68
CA GLY A 76 11.33 -5.24 12.99
C GLY A 76 11.10 -4.22 14.10
N GLU A 77 10.58 -3.02 13.78
CA GLU A 77 10.26 -1.98 14.76
C GLU A 77 8.79 -2.04 15.20
N ASP A 78 8.53 -1.95 16.50
CA ASP A 78 7.17 -1.90 17.05
C ASP A 78 6.57 -0.51 16.89
N VAL A 79 5.78 -0.34 15.84
CA VAL A 79 5.13 0.94 15.50
C VAL A 79 3.83 1.18 16.27
N SER A 80 3.36 0.21 17.07
CA SER A 80 2.09 0.32 17.82
C SER A 80 2.10 1.44 18.85
N GLN A 81 3.28 1.81 19.35
CA GLN A 81 3.46 2.77 20.43
C GLN A 81 3.98 4.15 19.96
N LEU A 82 4.26 4.30 18.65
CA LEU A 82 4.74 5.56 18.10
C LEU A 82 3.66 6.64 18.19
N ASP A 83 4.05 7.89 18.40
CA ASP A 83 3.15 9.04 18.28
C ASP A 83 2.78 9.32 16.81
N ASP A 84 1.88 10.28 16.55
CA ASP A 84 1.36 10.54 15.21
C ASP A 84 2.45 11.09 14.26
N ASP A 85 3.37 11.89 14.77
CA ASP A 85 4.46 12.46 13.97
C ASP A 85 5.45 11.37 13.56
N SER A 86 5.90 10.56 14.53
CA SER A 86 6.80 9.42 14.29
C SER A 86 6.16 8.40 13.36
N LEU A 87 4.88 8.08 13.54
CA LEU A 87 4.15 7.14 12.69
C LEU A 87 4.02 7.68 11.24
N SER A 88 3.83 9.00 11.09
CA SER A 88 3.76 9.66 9.77
C SER A 88 5.11 9.65 9.07
N GLU A 89 6.21 9.90 9.80
CA GLU A 89 7.56 9.81 9.27
C GLU A 89 7.90 8.37 8.87
N PHE A 90 7.55 7.40 9.72
CA PHE A 90 7.78 5.97 9.45
C PHE A 90 7.03 5.53 8.18
N ARG A 91 5.76 5.87 8.07
CA ARG A 91 4.95 5.64 6.86
C ARG A 91 5.60 6.23 5.62
N LEU A 92 6.04 7.50 5.70
CA LEU A 92 6.65 8.20 4.57
C LEU A 92 7.93 7.52 4.08
N ARG A 93 8.73 6.95 4.97
CA ARG A 93 10.00 6.29 4.63
C ARG A 93 9.84 4.87 4.09
N HIS A 94 8.89 4.10 4.63
CA HIS A 94 8.82 2.65 4.42
C HIS A 94 7.70 2.18 3.51
N LEU A 95 6.64 3.00 3.32
CA LEU A 95 5.43 2.58 2.64
C LEU A 95 5.15 3.43 1.40
N GLY A 96 4.68 2.78 0.34
CA GLY A 96 4.09 3.42 -0.83
C GLY A 96 2.62 3.03 -0.96
N PHE A 97 1.76 4.00 -1.30
CA PHE A 97 0.32 3.80 -1.39
C PHE A 97 -0.19 3.95 -2.81
N ILE A 98 -1.02 3.01 -3.24
CA ILE A 98 -1.73 3.00 -4.50
C ILE A 98 -3.22 2.83 -4.17
N PHE A 99 -4.05 3.83 -4.48
CA PHE A 99 -5.47 3.86 -4.15
C PHE A 99 -6.34 3.67 -5.39
N GLN A 100 -7.52 3.11 -5.20
CA GLN A 100 -8.54 2.99 -6.25
C GLN A 100 -8.92 4.33 -6.88
N SER A 101 -9.04 5.39 -6.06
CA SER A 101 -9.39 6.75 -6.50
C SER A 101 -8.17 7.58 -6.91
N PHE A 102 -7.01 6.95 -7.13
CA PHE A 102 -5.73 7.57 -7.48
C PHE A 102 -5.19 8.56 -6.45
N ASN A 103 -6.04 9.29 -5.77
CA ASN A 103 -5.75 10.32 -4.76
C ASN A 103 -4.67 11.32 -5.22
N LEU A 104 -4.73 11.74 -6.49
CA LEU A 104 -3.87 12.77 -7.03
C LEU A 104 -4.39 14.15 -6.63
N VAL A 105 -3.46 15.09 -6.42
CA VAL A 105 -3.79 16.49 -6.19
C VAL A 105 -4.10 17.14 -7.55
N PRO A 106 -5.37 17.52 -7.84
CA PRO A 106 -5.79 17.92 -9.19
C PRO A 106 -5.17 19.26 -9.66
N GLN A 107 -4.70 20.09 -8.74
CA GLN A 107 -4.02 21.36 -9.04
C GLN A 107 -2.57 21.18 -9.45
N LEU A 108 -1.94 20.07 -9.06
CA LEU A 108 -0.54 19.77 -9.33
C LEU A 108 -0.39 19.02 -10.67
N THR A 109 0.74 19.21 -11.32
CA THR A 109 1.12 18.44 -12.51
C THR A 109 1.46 16.99 -12.15
N VAL A 110 1.63 16.13 -13.15
CA VAL A 110 2.16 14.76 -13.01
C VAL A 110 3.45 14.77 -12.21
N GLN A 111 4.42 15.58 -12.64
CA GLN A 111 5.71 15.70 -11.97
C GLN A 111 5.55 16.09 -10.50
N ARG A 112 4.77 17.13 -10.21
CA ARG A 112 4.56 17.63 -8.85
C ARG A 112 3.81 16.63 -7.94
N ASN A 113 2.89 15.85 -8.50
CA ASN A 113 2.24 14.75 -7.76
C ASN A 113 3.27 13.68 -7.34
N ILE A 114 4.22 13.33 -8.22
CA ILE A 114 5.26 12.34 -7.94
C ILE A 114 6.29 12.90 -6.93
N GLU A 115 6.62 14.19 -7.00
CA GLU A 115 7.55 14.86 -6.09
C GLU A 115 7.05 14.97 -4.64
N MET A 116 5.73 14.92 -4.41
CA MET A 116 5.16 15.19 -3.07
C MET A 116 5.83 14.41 -1.92
N PRO A 117 6.05 13.09 -1.99
CA PRO A 117 6.72 12.37 -0.91
C PRO A 117 8.15 12.87 -0.67
N LEU A 118 8.87 13.24 -1.73
CA LEU A 118 10.25 13.72 -1.64
C LEU A 118 10.34 15.09 -0.97
N TYR A 119 9.36 15.97 -1.24
CA TYR A 119 9.24 17.26 -0.57
C TYR A 119 9.11 17.08 0.96
N TYR A 120 8.25 16.15 1.42
CA TYR A 120 8.09 15.87 2.84
C TYR A 120 9.33 15.19 3.47
N LEU A 121 10.13 14.48 2.67
CA LEU A 121 11.44 13.95 3.09
C LEU A 121 12.55 15.00 3.13
N GLY A 122 12.27 16.24 2.69
CA GLY A 122 13.25 17.33 2.68
C GLY A 122 14.29 17.22 1.57
N TRP A 123 13.98 16.52 0.47
CA TRP A 123 14.87 16.43 -0.67
C TRP A 123 15.05 17.78 -1.36
N ASP A 124 16.21 18.00 -1.93
CA ASP A 124 16.46 19.15 -2.79
C ASP A 124 15.52 19.17 -4.01
N SER A 125 15.16 20.37 -4.46
CA SER A 125 14.21 20.55 -5.57
C SER A 125 14.72 19.98 -6.90
N ALA A 126 16.03 20.06 -7.16
CA ALA A 126 16.62 19.55 -8.40
C ALA A 126 16.67 18.00 -8.37
N GLU A 127 17.06 17.40 -7.25
CA GLU A 127 17.06 15.96 -7.04
C GLU A 127 15.64 15.38 -7.13
N SER A 128 14.67 16.05 -6.52
CA SER A 128 13.25 15.67 -6.58
C SER A 128 12.71 15.69 -8.03
N ALA A 129 13.07 16.73 -8.78
CA ALA A 129 12.66 16.88 -10.18
C ALA A 129 13.29 15.79 -11.09
N GLU A 130 14.55 15.47 -10.89
CA GLU A 130 15.22 14.37 -11.60
C GLU A 130 14.55 13.03 -11.30
N ARG A 131 14.41 12.70 -10.00
CA ARG A 131 13.78 11.46 -9.55
C ARG A 131 12.35 11.29 -10.04
N SER A 132 11.54 12.34 -9.98
CA SER A 132 10.15 12.31 -10.45
C SER A 132 10.08 12.11 -11.96
N ARG A 133 11.00 12.69 -12.72
CA ARG A 133 11.10 12.50 -14.17
C ARG A 133 11.44 11.06 -14.52
N GLU A 134 12.44 10.47 -13.88
CA GLU A 134 12.78 9.05 -14.05
C GLU A 134 11.57 8.14 -13.82
N LEU A 135 10.87 8.35 -12.70
CA LEU A 135 9.70 7.56 -12.35
C LEU A 135 8.56 7.73 -13.35
N ALA A 136 8.32 8.95 -13.83
CA ALA A 136 7.31 9.20 -14.86
C ALA A 136 7.67 8.48 -16.18
N ILE A 137 8.93 8.47 -16.57
CA ILE A 137 9.40 7.73 -17.74
C ILE A 137 9.18 6.23 -17.55
N ASN A 138 9.54 5.69 -16.39
CA ASN A 138 9.41 4.26 -16.08
C ASN A 138 7.95 3.76 -16.12
N VAL A 139 6.98 4.63 -15.83
CA VAL A 139 5.55 4.31 -15.96
C VAL A 139 4.95 4.72 -17.33
N GLY A 140 5.78 5.16 -18.28
CA GLY A 140 5.36 5.54 -19.64
C GLY A 140 4.64 6.89 -19.73
N LEU A 141 5.01 7.85 -18.87
CA LEU A 141 4.43 9.20 -18.81
C LEU A 141 5.46 10.32 -18.95
N GLY A 142 6.62 10.03 -19.53
CA GLY A 142 7.70 11.00 -19.67
C GLY A 142 7.35 12.23 -20.52
N ASP A 143 6.39 12.10 -21.44
CA ASP A 143 5.85 13.18 -22.28
C ASP A 143 4.67 13.93 -21.63
N ARG A 144 4.28 13.57 -20.42
CA ARG A 144 3.11 14.08 -19.68
C ARG A 144 3.43 14.83 -18.39
N LEU A 145 4.70 15.13 -18.13
CA LEU A 145 5.17 15.73 -16.87
C LEU A 145 4.41 16.99 -16.45
N ASP A 146 4.06 17.85 -17.42
CA ASP A 146 3.37 19.11 -17.19
C ASP A 146 1.84 19.00 -17.22
N HIS A 147 1.30 17.80 -17.53
CA HIS A 147 -0.15 17.58 -17.53
C HIS A 147 -0.70 17.54 -16.11
N LYS A 148 -1.93 17.96 -15.93
CA LYS A 148 -2.68 17.83 -14.68
C LYS A 148 -3.56 16.57 -14.73
N PRO A 149 -3.94 16.00 -13.55
CA PRO A 149 -4.81 14.83 -13.49
C PRO A 149 -6.08 14.92 -14.36
N THR A 150 -6.68 16.10 -14.48
CA THR A 150 -7.87 16.35 -15.32
C THR A 150 -7.64 16.17 -16.82
N GLN A 151 -6.40 16.07 -17.26
CA GLN A 151 -6.00 15.89 -18.65
C GLN A 151 -5.55 14.44 -18.95
N LEU A 152 -5.70 13.53 -17.97
CA LEU A 152 -5.23 12.15 -18.03
C LEU A 152 -6.41 11.17 -18.07
N SER A 153 -6.20 10.02 -18.73
CA SER A 153 -7.10 8.87 -18.59
C SER A 153 -6.97 8.23 -17.20
N GLY A 154 -7.93 7.38 -16.81
CA GLY A 154 -7.89 6.63 -15.55
C GLY A 154 -6.61 5.82 -15.39
N GLY A 155 -6.20 5.09 -16.44
CA GLY A 155 -4.95 4.31 -16.44
C GLY A 155 -3.69 5.18 -16.33
N GLN A 156 -3.69 6.37 -16.95
CA GLN A 156 -2.60 7.33 -16.78
C GLN A 156 -2.54 7.87 -15.35
N MET A 157 -3.69 8.21 -14.75
CA MET A 157 -3.76 8.64 -13.36
C MET A 157 -3.25 7.57 -12.40
N GLN A 158 -3.59 6.29 -12.64
CA GLN A 158 -3.09 5.18 -11.83
C GLN A 158 -1.58 4.99 -11.97
N ARG A 159 -1.04 5.15 -13.17
CA ARG A 159 0.42 5.14 -13.38
C ARG A 159 1.13 6.28 -12.64
N VAL A 160 0.53 7.48 -12.59
CA VAL A 160 1.06 8.58 -11.74
C VAL A 160 1.02 8.21 -10.26
N ALA A 161 -0.07 7.59 -9.79
CA ALA A 161 -0.18 7.13 -8.40
C ALA A 161 0.88 6.08 -8.05
N ILE A 162 1.16 5.14 -8.97
CA ILE A 162 2.24 4.15 -8.81
C ILE A 162 3.61 4.84 -8.78
N ALA A 163 3.89 5.76 -9.70
CA ALA A 163 5.15 6.50 -9.72
C ALA A 163 5.34 7.30 -8.43
N ARG A 164 4.29 7.96 -7.92
CA ARG A 164 4.30 8.64 -6.62
C ARG A 164 4.58 7.68 -5.47
N ALA A 165 3.95 6.51 -5.46
CA ALA A 165 4.17 5.48 -4.45
C ALA A 165 5.63 4.97 -4.42
N LEU A 166 6.36 5.09 -5.54
CA LEU A 166 7.75 4.67 -5.68
C LEU A 166 8.76 5.80 -5.42
N ALA A 167 8.31 7.05 -5.20
CA ALA A 167 9.18 8.22 -5.12
C ALA A 167 10.28 8.05 -4.06
N ASN A 168 9.89 7.70 -2.85
CA ASN A 168 10.77 7.46 -1.69
C ASN A 168 11.43 6.06 -1.70
N ASN A 169 11.30 5.29 -2.80
CA ASN A 169 11.84 3.94 -2.94
C ASN A 169 11.45 2.97 -1.81
N PRO A 170 10.17 2.90 -1.41
CA PRO A 170 9.74 2.08 -0.28
C PRO A 170 9.98 0.59 -0.55
N GLN A 171 10.16 -0.19 0.52
CA GLN A 171 10.24 -1.65 0.42
C GLN A 171 8.87 -2.29 0.24
N ILE A 172 7.81 -1.64 0.74
CA ILE A 172 6.45 -2.16 0.81
C ILE A 172 5.50 -1.25 0.03
N LEU A 173 4.70 -1.85 -0.83
CA LEU A 173 3.62 -1.18 -1.56
C LEU A 173 2.27 -1.73 -1.08
N LEU A 174 1.40 -0.83 -0.67
CA LEU A 174 0.04 -1.12 -0.28
C LEU A 174 -0.90 -0.64 -1.40
N ALA A 175 -1.67 -1.55 -1.98
CA ALA A 175 -2.55 -1.26 -3.11
C ALA A 175 -4.00 -1.57 -2.73
N ASP A 176 -4.84 -0.54 -2.63
CA ASP A 176 -6.26 -0.66 -2.31
C ASP A 176 -7.08 -0.60 -3.60
N GLU A 177 -7.59 -1.75 -4.04
CA GLU A 177 -8.36 -1.94 -5.28
C GLU A 177 -7.74 -1.22 -6.50
N PRO A 178 -6.48 -1.52 -6.85
CA PRO A 178 -5.71 -0.72 -7.80
C PRO A 178 -6.26 -0.71 -9.23
N THR A 179 -7.21 -1.59 -9.55
CA THR A 179 -7.85 -1.74 -10.86
C THR A 179 -9.33 -1.34 -10.87
N GLY A 180 -9.93 -1.10 -9.71
CA GLY A 180 -11.37 -1.00 -9.55
C GLY A 180 -12.07 0.16 -10.29
N ASN A 181 -11.31 1.17 -10.77
CA ASN A 181 -11.82 2.29 -11.58
C ASN A 181 -11.30 2.27 -13.03
N LEU A 182 -10.81 1.12 -13.51
CA LEU A 182 -10.20 0.98 -14.84
C LEU A 182 -10.98 -0.02 -15.69
N ASP A 183 -10.87 0.11 -17.02
CA ASP A 183 -11.29 -0.95 -17.92
C ASP A 183 -10.36 -2.18 -17.80
N THR A 184 -10.84 -3.34 -18.21
CA THR A 184 -10.14 -4.62 -18.06
C THR A 184 -8.72 -4.61 -18.65
N ALA A 185 -8.56 -4.11 -19.88
CA ALA A 185 -7.25 -4.10 -20.54
C ALA A 185 -6.24 -3.18 -19.84
N THR A 186 -6.71 -2.02 -19.35
CA THR A 186 -5.88 -1.11 -18.55
C THR A 186 -5.57 -1.71 -17.17
N GLY A 187 -6.54 -2.38 -16.55
CA GLY A 187 -6.35 -3.08 -15.27
C GLY A 187 -5.28 -4.15 -15.35
N GLU A 188 -5.29 -4.99 -16.41
CA GLU A 188 -4.26 -6.00 -16.66
C GLU A 188 -2.85 -5.39 -16.75
N GLN A 189 -2.70 -4.23 -17.40
CA GLN A 189 -1.41 -3.53 -17.50
C GLN A 189 -0.94 -3.03 -16.12
N ILE A 190 -1.85 -2.57 -15.27
CA ILE A 190 -1.51 -2.15 -13.89
C ILE A 190 -1.06 -3.35 -13.06
N ILE A 191 -1.76 -4.48 -13.15
CA ILE A 191 -1.38 -5.71 -12.44
C ILE A 191 -0.01 -6.21 -12.91
N GLU A 192 0.26 -6.21 -14.23
CA GLU A 192 1.57 -6.63 -14.72
C GLU A 192 2.70 -5.70 -14.22
N MET A 193 2.44 -4.39 -14.13
CA MET A 193 3.39 -3.45 -13.52
C MET A 193 3.65 -3.77 -12.03
N LEU A 194 2.63 -4.11 -11.26
CA LEU A 194 2.80 -4.55 -9.86
C LEU A 194 3.60 -5.85 -9.78
N LYS A 195 3.33 -6.82 -10.65
CA LYS A 195 4.12 -8.08 -10.73
C LYS A 195 5.58 -7.82 -11.05
N GLU A 196 5.87 -6.88 -11.95
CA GLU A 196 7.24 -6.49 -12.25
C GLU A 196 7.94 -5.84 -11.06
N LEU A 197 7.28 -4.95 -10.34
CA LEU A 197 7.79 -4.37 -9.10
C LEU A 197 8.07 -5.44 -8.04
N ASN A 198 7.21 -6.44 -7.92
CA ASN A 198 7.44 -7.57 -7.02
C ASN A 198 8.64 -8.43 -7.47
N ARG A 199 8.77 -8.75 -8.77
CA ARG A 199 9.95 -9.44 -9.31
C ARG A 199 11.25 -8.68 -9.02
N ASN A 200 11.18 -7.35 -8.97
CA ASN A 200 12.29 -6.47 -8.62
C ASN A 200 12.48 -6.31 -7.09
N GLY A 201 11.85 -7.18 -6.29
CA GLY A 201 12.07 -7.31 -4.83
C GLY A 201 11.15 -6.47 -3.95
N LYS A 202 10.17 -5.73 -4.50
CA LYS A 202 9.18 -5.02 -3.69
C LYS A 202 8.20 -6.01 -3.04
N THR A 203 7.86 -5.77 -1.80
CA THR A 203 6.75 -6.45 -1.12
C THR A 203 5.45 -5.76 -1.49
N ILE A 204 4.45 -6.52 -1.94
CA ILE A 204 3.16 -5.96 -2.35
C ILE A 204 2.04 -6.59 -1.53
N ILE A 205 1.20 -5.76 -0.95
CA ILE A 205 -0.04 -6.17 -0.29
C ILE A 205 -1.18 -5.44 -0.97
N MET A 206 -2.02 -6.19 -1.67
CA MET A 206 -3.14 -5.68 -2.44
C MET A 206 -4.45 -6.10 -1.79
N VAL A 207 -5.38 -5.16 -1.62
CA VAL A 207 -6.78 -5.47 -1.31
C VAL A 207 -7.54 -5.50 -2.62
N THR A 208 -8.33 -6.55 -2.83
CA THR A 208 -9.25 -6.66 -3.96
C THR A 208 -10.46 -7.53 -3.58
N HIS A 209 -11.58 -7.29 -4.22
CA HIS A 209 -12.75 -8.16 -4.15
C HIS A 209 -12.92 -9.02 -5.41
N GLU A 210 -12.05 -8.85 -6.40
CA GLU A 210 -12.06 -9.57 -7.68
C GLU A 210 -11.15 -10.81 -7.60
N PRO A 211 -11.68 -12.04 -7.71
CA PRO A 211 -10.89 -13.27 -7.64
C PRO A 211 -9.78 -13.31 -8.70
N ASP A 212 -10.10 -12.98 -9.96
CA ASP A 212 -9.15 -12.99 -11.08
C ASP A 212 -7.96 -12.06 -10.85
N ILE A 213 -8.17 -10.94 -10.15
CA ILE A 213 -7.11 -10.02 -9.75
C ILE A 213 -6.28 -10.63 -8.60
N ALA A 214 -6.94 -11.23 -7.62
CA ALA A 214 -6.27 -11.86 -6.47
C ALA A 214 -5.35 -13.01 -6.87
N GLU A 215 -5.71 -13.81 -7.88
CA GLU A 215 -4.91 -14.93 -8.41
C GLU A 215 -3.54 -14.51 -8.96
N ASN A 216 -3.31 -13.21 -9.20
CA ASN A 216 -1.99 -12.69 -9.56
C ASN A 216 -1.01 -12.63 -8.38
N ALA A 217 -1.50 -12.70 -7.14
CA ALA A 217 -0.67 -12.79 -5.94
C ALA A 217 -0.26 -14.25 -5.66
N LYS A 218 0.87 -14.43 -4.99
CA LYS A 218 1.35 -15.76 -4.57
C LYS A 218 0.68 -16.28 -3.31
N ASN A 219 0.12 -15.37 -2.52
CA ASN A 219 -0.57 -15.69 -1.27
C ASN A 219 -1.88 -14.91 -1.24
N ILE A 220 -2.96 -15.57 -0.88
CA ILE A 220 -4.28 -14.94 -0.76
C ILE A 220 -4.76 -15.12 0.67
N LEU A 221 -5.02 -14.00 1.35
CA LEU A 221 -5.57 -13.97 2.70
C LEU A 221 -7.05 -13.60 2.62
N TYR A 222 -7.90 -14.47 3.16
CA TYR A 222 -9.34 -14.24 3.20
C TYR A 222 -9.78 -13.75 4.58
N MET A 223 -10.42 -12.58 4.58
CA MET A 223 -10.99 -11.97 5.78
C MET A 223 -12.50 -12.16 5.86
N LYS A 224 -12.98 -12.44 7.07
CA LYS A 224 -14.39 -12.52 7.40
C LYS A 224 -14.61 -12.04 8.84
N ASP A 225 -15.56 -11.13 9.06
CA ASP A 225 -15.96 -10.65 10.38
C ASP A 225 -14.78 -10.22 11.27
N GLY A 226 -13.78 -9.55 10.68
CA GLY A 226 -12.60 -9.05 11.37
C GLY A 226 -11.52 -10.09 11.69
N VAL A 227 -11.66 -11.34 11.24
CA VAL A 227 -10.66 -12.40 11.44
C VAL A 227 -10.11 -12.91 10.10
N ILE A 228 -8.95 -13.54 10.13
CA ILE A 228 -8.44 -14.31 9.00
C ILE A 228 -9.14 -15.67 8.99
N GLU A 229 -9.93 -15.93 7.95
CA GLU A 229 -10.64 -17.18 7.76
C GLU A 229 -9.71 -18.29 7.23
N ARG A 230 -8.86 -17.92 6.23
CA ARG A 230 -7.86 -18.82 5.64
C ARG A 230 -6.79 -18.05 4.88
N ILE A 231 -5.68 -18.72 4.59
CA ILE A 231 -4.59 -18.28 3.71
C ILE A 231 -4.31 -19.37 2.69
N GLU A 232 -4.21 -19.00 1.42
CA GLU A 232 -3.89 -19.87 0.28
C GLU A 232 -2.60 -19.43 -0.40
#